data_a6fa043651e4732b1a78f73d557d1cc6
#
_entry.id   a6fa043651e4732b1a78f73d557d1cc6
#
_cell.length_a   1.000
_cell.length_b   1.000
_cell.length_c   1.000
_cell.angle_alpha   90.00
_cell.angle_beta   90.00
_cell.angle_gamma   90.00
#
_symmetry.space_group_name_H-M   'P 1'
#
loop_
_entity.id
_entity.type
_entity.pdbx_description
1 polymer ?
#
loop_
_entity_poly.entity_id
_entity_poly.type
_entity_poly.pdbx_seq_one_letter_code
_entity_poly.pdbx_strand_id
1 'polypeptide(L)'
;MPSSADDAPDLSGLIELSRIEHLDLKPVVLRVQTDLFLQAARRDRAATEAFASLACGLIPTVDDDTAAIVARKLAPFPETPEPVLLSLARRGGAVRDIVVARVPRLTTPLIEAAEADGTDMGPALAARTDLGRATATDLAGRADPAVDLALAQNTGTPLSGEAVARLLSRARKNPDLAAALLARPDLAPAEVAPLYLHADAPRREAIAAAVAATAALRPCPPPPREAGAILTGLSASQDVGGFVAALGDLLGLPANFLAAAPDPASRYDLLTLALRAADLHEEEAVYVFLTLNETVARSAERVFELVRLFRTVPRAAARDLLSDILDAPLKDRAAAPDAHRPYHAPDSAKARPAAAERAPLRPALPGRVRKSS
;
A
#
# COMPACT_ATOMS: atom_id res chain seq x y z
N MET A 1 -47.61 46.76 4.38
CA MET A 1 -46.43 45.87 4.37
C MET A 1 -45.92 45.83 5.81
N PRO A 2 -46.14 44.77 6.64
CA PRO A 2 -45.52 44.69 7.95
C PRO A 2 -44.11 44.14 7.77
N SER A 3 -43.17 44.77 8.45
CA SER A 3 -41.75 44.50 8.55
C SER A 3 -41.50 43.19 9.29
N SER A 4 -40.92 42.22 8.61
CA SER A 4 -40.52 40.90 9.20
C SER A 4 -39.11 40.98 9.84
N ALA A 5 -39.01 41.75 10.92
CA ALA A 5 -37.76 41.92 11.66
C ALA A 5 -37.74 41.29 13.06
N ASP A 6 -38.71 40.38 13.38
CA ASP A 6 -38.92 39.95 14.79
C ASP A 6 -39.13 38.43 14.93
N ASP A 7 -38.42 37.62 14.19
CA ASP A 7 -38.50 36.13 14.29
C ASP A 7 -37.24 35.51 14.93
N ALA A 8 -36.56 36.26 15.81
CA ALA A 8 -35.59 35.67 16.69
C ALA A 8 -36.32 34.99 17.86
N PRO A 9 -36.07 33.68 18.15
CA PRO A 9 -36.73 33.01 19.27
C PRO A 9 -36.44 33.74 20.58
N ASP A 10 -37.49 34.12 21.29
CA ASP A 10 -37.37 34.78 22.60
C ASP A 10 -36.81 33.80 23.64
N LEU A 11 -35.52 33.93 23.91
CA LEU A 11 -34.78 33.15 24.90
C LEU A 11 -34.89 33.72 26.32
N SER A 12 -35.65 34.82 26.52
CA SER A 12 -35.76 35.54 27.80
C SER A 12 -36.31 34.65 28.90
N GLY A 13 -37.32 33.80 28.58
CA GLY A 13 -37.90 32.85 29.54
C GLY A 13 -36.94 31.75 29.99
N LEU A 14 -36.01 31.32 29.10
CA LEU A 14 -34.96 30.32 29.43
C LEU A 14 -33.88 30.93 30.32
N ILE A 15 -33.56 32.19 30.11
CA ILE A 15 -32.57 32.92 30.95
C ILE A 15 -33.13 33.15 32.35
N GLU A 16 -34.43 33.40 32.49
CA GLU A 16 -35.08 33.60 33.76
C GLU A 16 -35.20 32.30 34.57
N LEU A 17 -35.56 31.17 33.93
CA LEU A 17 -35.53 29.82 34.52
C LEU A 17 -34.12 29.42 34.99
N SER A 18 -33.08 29.74 34.26
CA SER A 18 -31.68 29.47 34.63
C SER A 18 -31.26 30.20 35.92
N ARG A 19 -31.77 31.40 36.13
CA ARG A 19 -31.47 32.18 37.34
C ARG A 19 -32.17 31.61 38.60
N ILE A 20 -33.32 30.99 38.42
CA ILE A 20 -34.14 30.44 39.53
C ILE A 20 -33.62 29.05 39.95
N GLU A 21 -33.16 28.22 39.01
CA GLU A 21 -32.82 26.82 39.29
C GLU A 21 -31.30 26.53 39.28
N HIS A 22 -30.44 27.54 39.08
CA HIS A 22 -28.97 27.39 38.89
C HIS A 22 -28.58 26.40 37.80
N LEU A 23 -29.48 26.17 36.82
CA LEU A 23 -29.23 25.27 35.68
C LEU A 23 -28.28 25.91 34.68
N ASP A 24 -27.22 25.16 34.30
CA ASP A 24 -26.36 25.60 33.20
C ASP A 24 -27.05 25.37 31.85
N LEU A 25 -27.65 26.43 31.30
CA LEU A 25 -28.38 26.40 30.03
C LEU A 25 -27.43 26.54 28.79
N LYS A 26 -26.14 26.79 28.98
CA LYS A 26 -25.20 26.99 27.89
C LYS A 26 -25.17 25.82 26.88
N PRO A 27 -25.19 24.53 27.32
CA PRO A 27 -25.25 23.39 26.39
C PRO A 27 -26.52 23.40 25.53
N VAL A 28 -27.68 23.74 26.16
CA VAL A 28 -28.97 23.78 25.44
C VAL A 28 -28.99 24.93 24.44
N VAL A 29 -28.57 26.13 24.86
CA VAL A 29 -28.51 27.31 24.00
C VAL A 29 -27.61 27.05 22.79
N LEU A 30 -26.42 26.48 23.01
CA LEU A 30 -25.50 26.18 21.90
C LEU A 30 -26.10 25.18 20.92
N ARG A 31 -26.75 24.11 21.38
CA ARG A 31 -27.41 23.12 20.52
C ARG A 31 -28.57 23.73 19.71
N VAL A 32 -29.45 24.49 20.37
CA VAL A 32 -30.57 25.14 19.70
C VAL A 32 -30.09 26.14 18.65
N GLN A 33 -29.14 26.98 18.99
CA GLN A 33 -28.56 27.94 18.03
C GLN A 33 -27.85 27.26 16.86
N THR A 34 -27.19 26.14 17.10
CA THR A 34 -26.61 25.31 16.04
C THR A 34 -27.68 24.77 15.09
N ASP A 35 -28.80 24.25 15.64
CA ASP A 35 -29.87 23.71 14.81
C ASP A 35 -30.59 24.82 14.02
N LEU A 36 -30.84 25.98 14.64
CA LEU A 36 -31.40 27.14 13.97
C LEU A 36 -30.46 27.64 12.80
N PHE A 37 -29.16 27.70 13.06
CA PHE A 37 -28.18 28.07 12.05
C PHE A 37 -28.20 27.10 10.85
N LEU A 38 -28.27 25.80 11.11
CA LEU A 38 -28.32 24.77 10.07
C LEU A 38 -29.62 24.76 9.27
N GLN A 39 -30.77 25.06 9.92
CA GLN A 39 -32.08 25.07 9.30
C GLN A 39 -32.42 26.38 8.57
N ALA A 40 -31.69 27.46 8.82
CA ALA A 40 -31.94 28.75 8.19
C ALA A 40 -31.89 28.65 6.66
N ALA A 41 -33.00 29.04 6.02
CA ALA A 41 -33.13 29.02 4.55
C ALA A 41 -32.20 30.05 3.84
N ARG A 42 -31.90 31.15 4.51
CA ARG A 42 -30.92 32.18 4.08
C ARG A 42 -30.08 32.60 5.28
N ARG A 43 -28.80 32.76 5.06
CA ARG A 43 -27.84 33.24 6.06
C ARG A 43 -27.22 34.51 5.50
N ASP A 44 -27.60 35.65 6.06
CA ASP A 44 -26.92 36.86 5.78
C ASP A 44 -25.62 36.96 6.60
N ARG A 45 -24.80 37.93 6.26
CA ARG A 45 -23.52 38.13 6.94
C ARG A 45 -23.69 38.45 8.42
N ALA A 46 -24.68 39.24 8.76
CA ALA A 46 -24.93 39.65 10.14
C ALA A 46 -25.37 38.46 11.01
N ALA A 47 -26.27 37.61 10.50
CA ALA A 47 -26.70 36.37 11.19
C ALA A 47 -25.54 35.39 11.36
N THR A 48 -24.67 35.26 10.36
CA THR A 48 -23.48 34.39 10.41
C THR A 48 -22.46 34.89 11.44
N GLU A 49 -22.20 36.21 11.49
CA GLU A 49 -21.28 36.82 12.46
C GLU A 49 -21.84 36.73 13.89
N ALA A 50 -23.17 36.94 14.06
CA ALA A 50 -23.82 36.79 15.36
C ALA A 50 -23.73 35.34 15.88
N PHE A 51 -24.03 34.36 15.02
CA PHE A 51 -23.86 32.93 15.37
C PHE A 51 -22.41 32.61 15.72
N ALA A 52 -21.47 33.05 14.94
CA ALA A 52 -20.05 32.81 15.18
C ALA A 52 -19.59 33.39 16.53
N SER A 53 -19.98 34.63 16.83
CA SER A 53 -19.67 35.27 18.12
C SER A 53 -20.24 34.50 19.32
N LEU A 54 -21.51 34.11 19.25
CA LEU A 54 -22.19 33.34 20.30
C LEU A 54 -21.55 31.95 20.44
N ALA A 55 -21.36 31.21 19.34
CA ALA A 55 -20.82 29.89 19.39
C ALA A 55 -19.36 29.88 19.92
N CYS A 56 -18.52 30.77 19.46
CA CYS A 56 -17.14 30.90 19.96
C CYS A 56 -17.08 31.24 21.46
N GLY A 57 -18.05 32.00 22.00
CA GLY A 57 -18.17 32.28 23.45
C GLY A 57 -18.61 31.08 24.25
N LEU A 58 -19.50 30.24 23.72
CA LEU A 58 -20.08 29.09 24.43
C LEU A 58 -19.25 27.81 24.32
N ILE A 59 -18.62 27.51 23.15
CA ILE A 59 -17.86 26.28 22.91
C ILE A 59 -16.81 26.02 24.01
N PRO A 60 -16.02 26.96 24.50
CA PRO A 60 -15.05 26.70 25.55
C PRO A 60 -15.66 26.36 26.91
N THR A 61 -16.95 26.68 27.14
CA THR A 61 -17.62 26.60 28.45
C THR A 61 -18.55 25.42 28.62
N VAL A 62 -18.90 24.72 27.54
CA VAL A 62 -19.78 23.52 27.56
C VAL A 62 -18.97 22.25 27.78
N ASP A 63 -19.64 21.16 28.15
CA ASP A 63 -19.04 19.82 28.25
C ASP A 63 -18.60 19.26 26.90
N ASP A 64 -17.69 18.27 26.92
CA ASP A 64 -17.13 17.66 25.69
C ASP A 64 -18.18 16.91 24.86
N ASP A 65 -19.17 16.30 25.49
CA ASP A 65 -20.26 15.61 24.79
C ASP A 65 -21.11 16.58 23.97
N THR A 66 -21.44 17.73 24.56
CA THR A 66 -22.15 18.82 23.86
C THR A 66 -21.30 19.37 22.72
N ALA A 67 -20.01 19.64 22.96
CA ALA A 67 -19.12 20.13 21.94
C ALA A 67 -18.95 19.11 20.79
N ALA A 68 -18.88 17.82 21.09
CA ALA A 68 -18.80 16.75 20.08
C ALA A 68 -20.10 16.64 19.25
N ILE A 69 -21.27 16.80 19.86
CA ILE A 69 -22.55 16.85 19.12
C ILE A 69 -22.58 18.02 18.14
N VAL A 70 -22.19 19.20 18.61
CA VAL A 70 -22.12 20.42 17.81
C VAL A 70 -21.09 20.26 16.67
N ALA A 71 -19.90 19.72 16.97
CA ALA A 71 -18.87 19.44 15.97
C ALA A 71 -19.37 18.46 14.88
N ARG A 72 -20.08 17.39 15.25
CA ARG A 72 -20.65 16.45 14.26
C ARG A 72 -21.63 17.10 13.28
N LYS A 73 -22.35 18.13 13.74
CA LYS A 73 -23.34 18.85 12.91
C LYS A 73 -22.69 19.94 12.07
N LEU A 74 -21.81 20.73 12.66
CA LEU A 74 -21.21 21.89 11.99
C LEU A 74 -20.01 21.55 11.09
N ALA A 75 -19.18 20.57 11.47
CA ALA A 75 -17.98 20.28 10.70
C ALA A 75 -18.24 19.89 9.22
N PRO A 76 -19.25 19.06 8.88
CA PRO A 76 -19.53 18.72 7.49
C PRO A 76 -20.26 19.83 6.72
N PHE A 77 -20.73 20.89 7.39
CA PHE A 77 -21.53 21.93 6.79
C PHE A 77 -20.65 23.01 6.15
N PRO A 78 -20.70 23.21 4.80
CA PRO A 78 -19.76 24.07 4.09
C PRO A 78 -19.81 25.55 4.48
N GLU A 79 -20.96 26.03 4.97
CA GLU A 79 -21.17 27.43 5.35
C GLU A 79 -20.87 27.71 6.83
N THR A 80 -20.32 26.72 7.55
CA THR A 80 -19.91 26.94 8.94
C THR A 80 -18.79 27.97 9.01
N PRO A 81 -18.92 29.00 9.85
CA PRO A 81 -17.89 30.03 9.98
C PRO A 81 -16.58 29.43 10.48
N GLU A 82 -15.46 29.78 9.81
CA GLU A 82 -14.14 29.28 10.18
C GLU A 82 -13.78 29.52 11.67
N PRO A 83 -14.07 30.69 12.29
CA PRO A 83 -13.81 30.90 13.72
C PRO A 83 -14.47 29.86 14.63
N VAL A 84 -15.66 29.35 14.27
CA VAL A 84 -16.36 28.30 15.03
C VAL A 84 -15.63 26.97 14.91
N LEU A 85 -15.19 26.59 13.70
CA LEU A 85 -14.37 25.40 13.47
C LEU A 85 -13.05 25.45 14.22
N LEU A 86 -12.38 26.62 14.23
CA LEU A 86 -11.16 26.83 15.00
C LEU A 86 -11.38 26.69 16.50
N SER A 87 -12.50 27.24 17.02
CA SER A 87 -12.86 27.12 18.43
C SER A 87 -13.14 25.67 18.85
N LEU A 88 -13.82 24.89 18.00
CA LEU A 88 -14.04 23.45 18.20
C LEU A 88 -12.73 22.66 18.12
N ALA A 89 -11.87 22.94 17.14
CA ALA A 89 -10.59 22.27 16.99
C ALA A 89 -9.67 22.47 18.20
N ARG A 90 -9.63 23.69 18.76
CA ARG A 90 -8.83 24.04 19.96
C ARG A 90 -9.28 23.32 21.22
N ARG A 91 -10.49 22.74 21.26
CA ARG A 91 -10.94 21.92 22.39
C ARG A 91 -10.07 20.68 22.59
N GLY A 92 -9.42 20.21 21.54
CA GLY A 92 -8.64 18.98 21.58
C GLY A 92 -9.50 17.71 21.61
N GLY A 93 -8.85 16.56 21.83
CA GLY A 93 -9.50 15.27 22.01
C GLY A 93 -10.49 14.89 20.89
N ALA A 94 -11.57 14.21 21.27
CA ALA A 94 -12.57 13.72 20.32
C ALA A 94 -13.28 14.84 19.53
N VAL A 95 -13.41 16.05 20.08
CA VAL A 95 -14.04 17.18 19.40
C VAL A 95 -13.21 17.62 18.21
N ARG A 96 -11.91 17.79 18.42
CA ARG A 96 -10.92 18.10 17.36
C ARG A 96 -10.92 17.04 16.27
N ASP A 97 -10.86 15.75 16.67
CA ASP A 97 -10.80 14.63 15.73
C ASP A 97 -12.05 14.59 14.82
N ILE A 98 -13.23 14.90 15.39
CA ILE A 98 -14.47 15.04 14.61
C ILE A 98 -14.37 16.17 13.60
N VAL A 99 -13.85 17.34 14.00
CA VAL A 99 -13.71 18.51 13.12
C VAL A 99 -12.77 18.17 11.98
N VAL A 100 -11.58 17.67 12.29
CA VAL A 100 -10.56 17.33 11.28
C VAL A 100 -11.03 16.24 10.32
N ALA A 101 -11.74 15.23 10.80
CA ALA A 101 -12.27 14.15 9.97
C ALA A 101 -13.41 14.57 9.04
N ARG A 102 -14.22 15.58 9.41
CA ARG A 102 -15.48 15.88 8.72
C ARG A 102 -15.56 17.20 7.99
N VAL A 103 -14.67 18.14 8.27
CA VAL A 103 -14.67 19.44 7.56
C VAL A 103 -14.40 19.24 6.07
N PRO A 104 -15.21 19.86 5.18
CA PRO A 104 -15.02 19.66 3.73
C PRO A 104 -13.68 20.17 3.20
N ARG A 105 -13.10 21.20 3.85
CA ARG A 105 -11.83 21.79 3.44
C ARG A 105 -10.98 22.11 4.66
N LEU A 106 -9.82 21.49 4.77
CA LEU A 106 -8.82 21.80 5.79
C LEU A 106 -8.03 23.04 5.38
N THR A 107 -8.09 24.08 6.21
CA THR A 107 -7.29 25.28 6.06
C THR A 107 -6.06 25.21 6.97
N THR A 108 -4.98 25.93 6.62
CA THR A 108 -3.78 25.98 7.48
C THR A 108 -4.08 26.43 8.89
N PRO A 109 -4.91 27.51 9.14
CA PRO A 109 -5.27 27.89 10.49
C PRO A 109 -6.00 26.80 11.28
N LEU A 110 -6.80 25.94 10.58
CA LEU A 110 -7.51 24.87 11.24
C LEU A 110 -6.58 23.73 11.67
N ILE A 111 -5.57 23.41 10.85
CA ILE A 111 -4.53 22.43 11.18
C ILE A 111 -3.72 22.95 12.38
N GLU A 112 -3.25 24.20 12.34
CA GLU A 112 -2.52 24.83 13.45
C GLU A 112 -3.35 24.85 14.75
N ALA A 113 -4.65 25.14 14.66
CA ALA A 113 -5.53 25.12 15.81
C ALA A 113 -5.74 23.69 16.37
N ALA A 114 -5.74 22.68 15.52
CA ALA A 114 -5.85 21.29 15.90
C ALA A 114 -4.58 20.72 16.54
N GLU A 115 -3.41 21.21 16.12
CA GLU A 115 -2.09 20.81 16.65
C GLU A 115 -1.62 21.66 17.84
N ALA A 116 -2.41 22.63 18.27
CA ALA A 116 -2.02 23.60 19.30
C ALA A 116 -1.67 22.96 20.66
N ASP A 117 -2.15 21.78 20.95
CA ASP A 117 -1.82 21.00 22.15
C ASP A 117 -0.65 20.02 21.95
N GLY A 118 0.01 20.02 20.78
CA GLY A 118 1.11 19.12 20.44
C GLY A 118 0.68 17.71 20.05
N THR A 119 -0.62 17.47 19.87
CA THR A 119 -1.11 16.15 19.44
C THR A 119 -0.86 15.94 17.96
N ASP A 120 -0.37 14.76 17.58
CA ASP A 120 -0.22 14.38 16.18
C ASP A 120 -1.60 14.14 15.52
N MET A 121 -1.89 14.91 14.49
CA MET A 121 -3.11 14.82 13.70
C MET A 121 -3.02 13.80 12.56
N GLY A 122 -1.89 13.15 12.38
CA GLY A 122 -1.66 12.19 11.30
C GLY A 122 -2.76 11.13 11.17
N PRO A 123 -3.16 10.40 12.22
CA PRO A 123 -4.21 9.39 12.14
C PRO A 123 -5.59 9.95 11.76
N ALA A 124 -5.96 11.10 12.30
CA ALA A 124 -7.24 11.76 11.99
C ALA A 124 -7.28 12.26 10.54
N LEU A 125 -6.17 12.78 10.04
CA LEU A 125 -5.99 13.15 8.63
C LEU A 125 -6.07 11.92 7.72
N ALA A 126 -5.40 10.82 8.10
CA ALA A 126 -5.39 9.58 7.35
C ALA A 126 -6.77 8.92 7.21
N ALA A 127 -7.67 9.14 8.19
CA ALA A 127 -9.04 8.63 8.17
C ALA A 127 -9.99 9.42 7.25
N ARG A 128 -9.55 10.51 6.63
CA ARG A 128 -10.40 11.32 5.74
C ARG A 128 -10.70 10.64 4.41
N THR A 129 -11.93 10.72 3.96
CA THR A 129 -12.40 10.11 2.70
C THR A 129 -12.05 10.93 1.45
N ASP A 130 -11.68 12.20 1.62
CA ASP A 130 -11.34 13.15 0.54
C ASP A 130 -9.82 13.40 0.42
N LEU A 131 -9.01 12.47 0.92
CA LEU A 131 -7.57 12.62 0.95
C LEU A 131 -6.98 12.60 -0.47
N GLY A 132 -6.22 13.64 -0.82
CA GLY A 132 -5.50 13.68 -2.09
C GLY A 132 -4.33 12.69 -2.10
N ARG A 133 -3.97 12.20 -3.31
CA ARG A 133 -2.86 11.24 -3.49
C ARG A 133 -1.54 11.73 -2.89
N ALA A 134 -1.19 13.01 -3.09
CA ALA A 134 0.03 13.60 -2.56
C ALA A 134 0.05 13.53 -1.03
N THR A 135 -1.04 13.95 -0.39
CA THR A 135 -1.18 13.92 1.07
C THR A 135 -1.13 12.50 1.63
N ALA A 136 -1.76 11.53 0.93
CA ALA A 136 -1.68 10.11 1.32
C ALA A 136 -0.23 9.58 1.24
N THR A 137 0.54 10.01 0.23
CA THR A 137 1.96 9.65 0.08
C THR A 137 2.82 10.28 1.17
N ASP A 138 2.56 11.55 1.52
CA ASP A 138 3.26 12.26 2.58
C ASP A 138 2.98 11.63 3.95
N LEU A 139 1.70 11.31 4.23
CA LEU A 139 1.30 10.61 5.46
C LEU A 139 1.94 9.23 5.56
N ALA A 140 1.91 8.44 4.49
CA ALA A 140 2.62 7.16 4.43
C ALA A 140 4.14 7.31 4.61
N GLY A 141 4.71 8.49 4.31
CA GLY A 141 6.10 8.83 4.55
C GLY A 141 6.48 9.02 6.02
N ARG A 142 5.52 9.32 6.89
CA ARG A 142 5.77 9.56 8.34
C ARG A 142 6.21 8.30 9.08
N ALA A 143 5.91 7.11 8.56
CA ALA A 143 6.21 5.81 9.16
C ALA A 143 5.64 5.64 10.59
N ASP A 144 4.49 6.25 10.85
CA ASP A 144 3.75 6.11 12.09
C ASP A 144 2.75 4.95 11.98
N PRO A 145 2.78 3.95 12.89
CA PRO A 145 1.89 2.79 12.81
C PRO A 145 0.40 3.13 12.86
N ALA A 146 0.00 4.17 13.61
CA ALA A 146 -1.39 4.60 13.70
C ALA A 146 -1.86 5.28 12.41
N VAL A 147 -1.00 6.08 11.79
CA VAL A 147 -1.24 6.69 10.47
C VAL A 147 -1.33 5.62 9.39
N ASP A 148 -0.41 4.66 9.38
CA ASP A 148 -0.38 3.56 8.42
C ASP A 148 -1.66 2.73 8.49
N LEU A 149 -2.10 2.37 9.69
CA LEU A 149 -3.33 1.60 9.89
C LEU A 149 -4.57 2.40 9.48
N ALA A 150 -4.64 3.69 9.83
CA ALA A 150 -5.73 4.57 9.42
C ALA A 150 -5.82 4.72 7.90
N LEU A 151 -4.67 4.90 7.20
CA LEU A 151 -4.61 4.92 5.74
C LEU A 151 -5.06 3.59 5.12
N ALA A 152 -4.62 2.46 5.69
CA ALA A 152 -4.98 1.15 5.19
C ALA A 152 -6.48 0.86 5.35
N GLN A 153 -7.11 1.30 6.44
CA GLN A 153 -8.54 1.15 6.72
C GLN A 153 -9.42 2.14 5.93
N ASN A 154 -8.86 3.24 5.47
CA ASN A 154 -9.60 4.26 4.74
C ASN A 154 -9.82 3.84 3.27
N THR A 155 -10.89 3.11 3.01
CA THR A 155 -11.27 2.67 1.66
C THR A 155 -11.85 3.79 0.78
N GLY A 156 -12.19 4.94 1.36
CA GLY A 156 -12.68 6.12 0.62
C GLY A 156 -11.56 6.83 -0.17
N THR A 157 -10.30 6.63 0.21
CA THR A 157 -9.15 7.20 -0.48
C THR A 157 -8.39 6.11 -1.22
N PRO A 158 -8.35 6.13 -2.57
CA PRO A 158 -7.60 5.14 -3.33
C PRO A 158 -6.10 5.30 -3.09
N LEU A 159 -5.47 4.21 -2.68
CA LEU A 159 -4.01 4.14 -2.50
C LEU A 159 -3.34 3.71 -3.80
N SER A 160 -2.19 4.28 -4.13
CA SER A 160 -1.43 3.89 -5.33
C SER A 160 0.03 4.33 -5.25
N GLY A 161 0.86 3.68 -6.06
CA GLY A 161 2.27 4.06 -6.24
C GLY A 161 3.09 3.97 -4.96
N GLU A 162 3.80 5.05 -4.64
CA GLU A 162 4.75 5.08 -3.51
C GLU A 162 4.09 4.89 -2.13
N ALA A 163 2.87 5.39 -1.95
CA ALA A 163 2.12 5.19 -0.70
C ALA A 163 1.88 3.69 -0.44
N VAL A 164 1.42 2.95 -1.46
CA VAL A 164 1.23 1.49 -1.38
C VAL A 164 2.55 0.78 -1.11
N ALA A 165 3.61 1.10 -1.84
CA ALA A 165 4.91 0.46 -1.67
C ALA A 165 5.45 0.61 -0.24
N ARG A 166 5.33 1.81 0.35
CA ARG A 166 5.74 2.09 1.73
C ARG A 166 4.91 1.30 2.75
N LEU A 167 3.59 1.28 2.58
CA LEU A 167 2.68 0.54 3.46
C LEU A 167 2.93 -0.97 3.38
N LEU A 168 3.08 -1.54 2.18
CA LEU A 168 3.38 -2.96 1.97
C LEU A 168 4.70 -3.38 2.61
N SER A 169 5.74 -2.56 2.48
CA SER A 169 7.04 -2.83 3.10
C SER A 169 6.94 -2.98 4.63
N ARG A 170 6.14 -2.14 5.29
CA ARG A 170 5.91 -2.21 6.74
C ARG A 170 4.93 -3.32 7.14
N ALA A 171 3.93 -3.57 6.30
CA ALA A 171 2.91 -4.59 6.52
C ALA A 171 3.47 -6.02 6.58
N ARG A 172 4.59 -6.30 5.90
CA ARG A 172 5.28 -7.61 6.00
C ARG A 172 5.58 -8.02 7.44
N LYS A 173 5.78 -7.05 8.35
CA LYS A 173 6.11 -7.27 9.77
C LYS A 173 4.98 -6.89 10.73
N ASN A 174 3.86 -6.40 10.20
CA ASN A 174 2.72 -5.94 10.99
C ASN A 174 1.45 -6.64 10.50
N PRO A 175 0.95 -7.68 11.23
CA PRO A 175 -0.21 -8.45 10.83
C PRO A 175 -1.50 -7.61 10.68
N ASP A 176 -1.71 -6.63 11.56
CA ASP A 176 -2.90 -5.78 11.53
C ASP A 176 -2.92 -4.89 10.29
N LEU A 177 -1.78 -4.30 9.95
CA LEU A 177 -1.63 -3.51 8.74
C LEU A 177 -1.75 -4.39 7.49
N ALA A 178 -1.19 -5.61 7.51
CA ALA A 178 -1.31 -6.57 6.42
C ALA A 178 -2.78 -6.95 6.19
N ALA A 179 -3.52 -7.28 7.25
CA ALA A 179 -4.95 -7.61 7.17
C ALA A 179 -5.77 -6.44 6.60
N ALA A 180 -5.50 -5.21 7.05
CA ALA A 180 -6.19 -4.01 6.54
C ALA A 180 -5.93 -3.80 5.04
N LEU A 181 -4.69 -3.95 4.57
CA LEU A 181 -4.34 -3.80 3.14
C LEU A 181 -4.92 -4.93 2.29
N LEU A 182 -4.90 -6.18 2.78
CA LEU A 182 -5.48 -7.33 2.08
C LEU A 182 -7.00 -7.23 1.94
N ALA A 183 -7.69 -6.55 2.86
CA ALA A 183 -9.13 -6.32 2.80
C ALA A 183 -9.53 -5.22 1.80
N ARG A 184 -8.60 -4.43 1.28
CA ARG A 184 -8.90 -3.33 0.36
C ARG A 184 -9.31 -3.83 -1.03
N PRO A 185 -10.45 -3.34 -1.56
CA PRO A 185 -10.92 -3.72 -2.89
C PRO A 185 -10.20 -2.99 -4.03
N ASP A 186 -9.57 -1.83 -3.75
CA ASP A 186 -8.88 -1.00 -4.72
C ASP A 186 -7.44 -1.47 -5.03
N LEU A 187 -6.89 -2.40 -4.23
CA LEU A 187 -5.57 -2.98 -4.48
C LEU A 187 -5.70 -4.29 -5.29
N ALA A 188 -5.03 -4.32 -6.44
CA ALA A 188 -5.02 -5.51 -7.27
C ALA A 188 -4.31 -6.69 -6.55
N PRO A 189 -4.75 -7.95 -6.78
CA PRO A 189 -4.11 -9.10 -6.15
C PRO A 189 -2.59 -9.18 -6.37
N ALA A 190 -2.09 -8.80 -7.54
CA ALA A 190 -0.65 -8.76 -7.81
C ALA A 190 0.09 -7.71 -6.99
N GLU A 191 -0.53 -6.57 -6.68
CA GLU A 191 0.11 -5.51 -5.88
C GLU A 191 0.32 -5.93 -4.44
N VAL A 192 -0.56 -6.77 -3.89
CA VAL A 192 -0.46 -7.29 -2.52
C VAL A 192 0.30 -8.61 -2.41
N ALA A 193 0.99 -9.05 -3.47
CA ALA A 193 1.85 -10.23 -3.45
C ALA A 193 2.89 -10.27 -2.31
N PRO A 194 3.49 -9.13 -1.88
CA PRO A 194 4.35 -9.11 -0.69
C PRO A 194 3.71 -9.60 0.60
N LEU A 195 2.37 -9.58 0.68
CA LEU A 195 1.58 -10.00 1.84
C LEU A 195 0.98 -11.41 1.69
N TYR A 196 1.43 -12.18 0.71
CA TYR A 196 0.90 -13.53 0.42
C TYR A 196 0.79 -14.43 1.65
N LEU A 197 1.77 -14.41 2.54
CA LEU A 197 1.80 -15.25 3.74
C LEU A 197 0.79 -14.81 4.82
N HIS A 198 0.33 -13.57 4.79
CA HIS A 198 -0.69 -13.02 5.70
C HIS A 198 -2.12 -13.23 5.15
N ALA A 199 -2.26 -13.58 3.88
CA ALA A 199 -3.55 -13.71 3.23
C ALA A 199 -4.25 -15.03 3.61
N ASP A 200 -5.58 -15.02 3.63
CA ASP A 200 -6.40 -16.21 3.73
C ASP A 200 -6.36 -17.04 2.43
N ALA A 201 -6.91 -18.24 2.45
CA ALA A 201 -6.83 -19.18 1.31
C ALA A 201 -7.43 -18.59 0.02
N PRO A 202 -8.63 -17.98 -0.02
CA PRO A 202 -9.17 -17.37 -1.23
C PRO A 202 -8.29 -16.23 -1.77
N ARG A 203 -7.75 -15.39 -0.91
CA ARG A 203 -6.89 -14.28 -1.30
C ARG A 203 -5.53 -14.77 -1.80
N ARG A 204 -4.96 -15.82 -1.19
CA ARG A 204 -3.74 -16.49 -1.68
C ARG A 204 -3.92 -17.05 -3.08
N GLU A 205 -5.05 -17.70 -3.37
CA GLU A 205 -5.35 -18.20 -4.71
C GLU A 205 -5.44 -17.07 -5.74
N ALA A 206 -6.11 -15.97 -5.40
CA ALA A 206 -6.21 -14.80 -6.27
C ALA A 206 -4.84 -14.15 -6.54
N ILE A 207 -4.00 -14.01 -5.50
CA ILE A 207 -2.63 -13.46 -5.62
C ILE A 207 -1.79 -14.40 -6.52
N ALA A 208 -1.78 -15.69 -6.23
CA ALA A 208 -1.00 -16.67 -7.00
C ALA A 208 -1.41 -16.70 -8.48
N ALA A 209 -2.71 -16.63 -8.78
CA ALA A 209 -3.22 -16.58 -10.14
C ALA A 209 -2.79 -15.28 -10.87
N ALA A 210 -2.88 -14.14 -10.19
CA ALA A 210 -2.49 -12.86 -10.76
C ALA A 210 -0.97 -12.79 -11.05
N VAL A 211 -0.14 -13.27 -10.10
CA VAL A 211 1.32 -13.36 -10.29
C VAL A 211 1.65 -14.36 -11.40
N ALA A 212 0.98 -15.51 -11.47
CA ALA A 212 1.20 -16.51 -12.52
C ALA A 212 0.92 -15.96 -13.93
N ALA A 213 -0.09 -15.13 -14.09
CA ALA A 213 -0.43 -14.51 -15.37
C ALA A 213 0.70 -13.61 -15.91
N THR A 214 1.38 -12.88 -15.04
CA THR A 214 2.54 -12.01 -15.40
C THR A 214 3.84 -12.79 -15.49
N ALA A 215 4.05 -13.76 -14.58
CA ALA A 215 5.24 -14.60 -14.54
C ALA A 215 5.41 -15.49 -15.78
N ALA A 216 4.31 -15.93 -16.39
CA ALA A 216 4.33 -16.75 -17.59
C ALA A 216 5.05 -16.10 -18.79
N LEU A 217 5.19 -14.78 -18.78
CA LEU A 217 5.87 -14.01 -19.82
C LEU A 217 7.40 -13.93 -19.63
N ARG A 218 7.91 -14.39 -18.48
CA ARG A 218 9.34 -14.29 -18.16
C ARG A 218 10.05 -15.65 -18.28
N PRO A 219 11.27 -15.68 -18.83
CA PRO A 219 12.05 -16.90 -18.88
C PRO A 219 12.43 -17.36 -17.47
N CYS A 220 12.23 -18.64 -17.18
CA CYS A 220 12.62 -19.24 -15.91
C CYS A 220 13.79 -20.20 -16.15
N PRO A 221 15.03 -19.84 -15.76
CA PRO A 221 16.19 -20.66 -16.04
C PRO A 221 16.11 -22.01 -15.30
N PRO A 222 16.57 -23.13 -15.92
CA PRO A 222 16.57 -24.41 -15.26
C PRO A 222 17.54 -24.44 -14.07
N PRO A 223 17.22 -25.19 -12.99
CA PRO A 223 18.10 -25.37 -11.86
C PRO A 223 19.31 -26.24 -12.23
N PRO A 224 20.36 -26.28 -11.38
CA PRO A 224 21.40 -27.30 -11.46
C PRO A 224 20.82 -28.71 -11.35
N ARG A 225 21.30 -29.66 -12.15
CA ARG A 225 20.77 -31.03 -12.21
C ARG A 225 20.83 -31.78 -10.87
N GLU A 226 21.75 -31.39 -9.98
CA GLU A 226 22.00 -32.07 -8.70
C GLU A 226 21.24 -31.43 -7.53
N ALA A 227 20.47 -30.37 -7.76
CA ALA A 227 19.83 -29.60 -6.69
C ALA A 227 18.86 -30.47 -5.87
N GLY A 228 18.02 -31.27 -6.53
CA GLY A 228 17.08 -32.17 -5.86
C GLY A 228 17.79 -33.21 -4.98
N ALA A 229 18.84 -33.86 -5.49
CA ALA A 229 19.60 -34.87 -4.75
C ALA A 229 20.33 -34.29 -3.51
N ILE A 230 20.89 -33.08 -3.64
CA ILE A 230 21.54 -32.39 -2.50
C ILE A 230 20.50 -32.07 -1.43
N LEU A 231 19.38 -31.46 -1.78
CA LEU A 231 18.35 -31.05 -0.83
C LEU A 231 17.67 -32.25 -0.16
N THR A 232 17.35 -33.31 -0.90
CA THR A 232 16.78 -34.55 -0.32
C THR A 232 17.76 -35.26 0.60
N GLY A 233 19.06 -35.27 0.27
CA GLY A 233 20.12 -35.82 1.12
C GLY A 233 20.25 -35.07 2.46
N LEU A 234 20.27 -33.75 2.44
CA LEU A 234 20.30 -32.92 3.65
C LEU A 234 19.05 -33.08 4.49
N SER A 235 17.88 -33.20 3.85
CA SER A 235 16.61 -33.45 4.54
C SER A 235 16.60 -34.84 5.22
N ALA A 236 17.11 -35.87 4.54
CA ALA A 236 17.22 -37.24 5.12
C ALA A 236 18.14 -37.31 6.34
N SER A 237 19.22 -36.54 6.33
CA SER A 237 20.14 -36.47 7.47
C SER A 237 19.64 -35.54 8.59
N GLN A 238 18.46 -34.92 8.43
CA GLN A 238 17.88 -33.94 9.36
C GLN A 238 18.79 -32.73 9.63
N ASP A 239 19.68 -32.42 8.68
CA ASP A 239 20.50 -31.21 8.74
C ASP A 239 19.68 -30.02 8.22
N VAL A 240 18.81 -29.48 9.11
CA VAL A 240 17.94 -28.34 8.78
C VAL A 240 18.77 -27.10 8.44
N GLY A 241 19.89 -26.89 9.11
CA GLY A 241 20.76 -25.73 8.86
C GLY A 241 21.41 -25.79 7.48
N GLY A 242 22.03 -26.93 7.14
CA GLY A 242 22.61 -27.16 5.83
C GLY A 242 21.57 -27.14 4.71
N PHE A 243 20.37 -27.67 4.96
CA PHE A 243 19.26 -27.64 4.00
C PHE A 243 18.83 -26.21 3.67
N VAL A 244 18.57 -25.38 4.69
CA VAL A 244 18.14 -23.97 4.49
C VAL A 244 19.23 -23.17 3.80
N ALA A 245 20.51 -23.39 4.18
CA ALA A 245 21.66 -22.74 3.54
C ALA A 245 21.75 -23.13 2.05
N ALA A 246 21.72 -24.44 1.75
CA ALA A 246 21.81 -24.93 0.35
C ALA A 246 20.66 -24.42 -0.52
N LEU A 247 19.43 -24.38 -0.01
CA LEU A 247 18.27 -23.85 -0.71
C LEU A 247 18.40 -22.33 -0.91
N GLY A 248 18.87 -21.61 0.11
CA GLY A 248 19.18 -20.19 0.04
C GLY A 248 20.22 -19.87 -1.02
N ASP A 249 21.34 -20.58 -1.03
CA ASP A 249 22.43 -20.40 -2.01
C ASP A 249 21.96 -20.70 -3.45
N LEU A 250 21.13 -21.72 -3.62
CA LEU A 250 20.58 -22.11 -4.92
C LEU A 250 19.72 -21.01 -5.54
N LEU A 251 18.90 -20.37 -4.73
CA LEU A 251 17.97 -19.33 -5.17
C LEU A 251 18.49 -17.90 -5.00
N GLY A 252 19.58 -17.72 -4.25
CA GLY A 252 20.10 -16.40 -3.87
C GLY A 252 19.30 -15.73 -2.78
N LEU A 253 18.67 -16.52 -1.87
CA LEU A 253 17.87 -16.02 -0.76
C LEU A 253 18.75 -15.60 0.41
N PRO A 254 18.30 -14.68 1.27
CA PRO A 254 18.96 -14.38 2.52
C PRO A 254 19.10 -15.63 3.41
N ALA A 255 20.18 -15.75 4.16
CA ALA A 255 20.44 -16.93 5.01
C ALA A 255 19.30 -17.24 6.01
N ASN A 256 18.58 -16.22 6.43
CA ASN A 256 17.45 -16.32 7.36
C ASN A 256 16.09 -16.10 6.70
N PHE A 257 15.95 -16.40 5.42
CA PHE A 257 14.72 -16.11 4.66
C PHE A 257 13.43 -16.66 5.31
N LEU A 258 13.50 -17.79 6.01
CA LEU A 258 12.35 -18.36 6.72
C LEU A 258 11.85 -17.48 7.88
N ALA A 259 12.66 -16.55 8.37
CA ALA A 259 12.24 -15.60 9.40
C ALA A 259 11.29 -14.50 8.86
N ALA A 260 11.16 -14.37 7.55
CA ALA A 260 10.19 -13.46 6.94
C ALA A 260 8.74 -13.97 7.08
N ALA A 261 8.53 -15.24 7.41
CA ALA A 261 7.20 -15.77 7.64
C ALA A 261 6.61 -15.24 8.97
N PRO A 262 5.33 -14.81 8.99
CA PRO A 262 4.70 -14.20 10.15
C PRO A 262 4.50 -15.19 11.32
N ASP A 263 4.39 -16.47 11.02
CA ASP A 263 4.14 -17.54 12.01
C ASP A 263 4.84 -18.85 11.61
N PRO A 264 4.96 -19.81 12.54
CA PRO A 264 5.62 -21.10 12.27
C PRO A 264 4.99 -21.92 11.15
N ALA A 265 3.67 -21.85 10.96
CA ALA A 265 2.99 -22.58 9.89
C ALA A 265 3.32 -21.97 8.52
N SER A 266 3.30 -20.66 8.40
CA SER A 266 3.64 -19.93 7.17
C SER A 266 5.10 -20.13 6.75
N ARG A 267 6.00 -20.56 7.66
CA ARG A 267 7.38 -20.94 7.28
C ARG A 267 7.41 -22.11 6.30
N TYR A 268 6.49 -23.06 6.45
CA TYR A 268 6.40 -24.20 5.53
C TYR A 268 5.76 -23.83 4.20
N ASP A 269 4.86 -22.85 4.20
CA ASP A 269 4.34 -22.29 2.94
C ASP A 269 5.46 -21.59 2.17
N LEU A 270 6.27 -20.78 2.86
CA LEU A 270 7.44 -20.11 2.28
C LEU A 270 8.49 -21.13 1.79
N LEU A 271 8.75 -22.17 2.58
CA LEU A 271 9.61 -23.27 2.17
C LEU A 271 9.09 -23.97 0.92
N THR A 272 7.78 -24.26 0.86
CA THR A 272 7.14 -24.90 -0.30
C THR A 272 7.29 -24.04 -1.57
N LEU A 273 7.11 -22.73 -1.46
CA LEU A 273 7.38 -21.81 -2.58
C LEU A 273 8.84 -21.87 -3.01
N ALA A 274 9.78 -21.94 -2.06
CA ALA A 274 11.21 -22.06 -2.36
C ALA A 274 11.57 -23.39 -3.05
N LEU A 275 11.01 -24.52 -2.61
CA LEU A 275 11.18 -25.82 -3.27
C LEU A 275 10.61 -25.79 -4.68
N ARG A 276 9.45 -25.16 -4.88
CA ARG A 276 8.85 -25.01 -6.20
C ARG A 276 9.68 -24.11 -7.13
N ALA A 277 10.20 -23.02 -6.59
CA ALA A 277 11.11 -22.11 -7.32
C ALA A 277 12.42 -22.79 -7.71
N ALA A 278 12.92 -23.70 -6.86
CA ALA A 278 14.10 -24.54 -7.11
C ALA A 278 13.83 -25.67 -8.10
N ASP A 279 12.59 -25.84 -8.59
CA ASP A 279 12.18 -26.87 -9.55
C ASP A 279 12.37 -28.31 -9.08
N LEU A 280 12.16 -28.56 -7.80
CA LEU A 280 12.11 -29.93 -7.31
C LEU A 280 10.93 -30.66 -7.92
N HIS A 281 11.08 -31.97 -8.11
CA HIS A 281 9.93 -32.85 -8.41
C HIS A 281 9.01 -32.95 -7.20
N GLU A 282 7.73 -33.22 -7.45
CA GLU A 282 6.74 -33.33 -6.37
C GLU A 282 7.13 -34.39 -5.33
N GLU A 283 7.62 -35.54 -5.78
CA GLU A 283 8.08 -36.62 -4.92
C GLU A 283 9.21 -36.18 -3.99
N GLU A 284 10.15 -35.40 -4.50
CA GLU A 284 11.26 -34.84 -3.72
C GLU A 284 10.75 -33.82 -2.67
N ALA A 285 9.78 -32.97 -3.06
CA ALA A 285 9.18 -32.01 -2.14
C ALA A 285 8.38 -32.72 -1.02
N VAL A 286 7.60 -33.76 -1.37
CA VAL A 286 6.89 -34.59 -0.39
C VAL A 286 7.89 -35.26 0.55
N TYR A 287 8.99 -35.81 0.02
CA TYR A 287 10.04 -36.42 0.83
C TYR A 287 10.62 -35.41 1.84
N VAL A 288 10.89 -34.17 1.40
CA VAL A 288 11.35 -33.10 2.30
C VAL A 288 10.33 -32.78 3.39
N PHE A 289 9.03 -32.70 3.06
CA PHE A 289 7.97 -32.44 4.05
C PHE A 289 7.90 -33.54 5.12
N LEU A 290 8.18 -34.78 4.75
CA LEU A 290 8.11 -35.94 5.66
C LEU A 290 9.39 -36.14 6.50
N THR A 291 10.55 -35.67 6.02
CA THR A 291 11.84 -35.96 6.66
C THR A 291 12.44 -34.76 7.40
N LEU A 292 12.19 -33.53 6.94
CA LEU A 292 12.81 -32.34 7.49
C LEU A 292 12.28 -31.96 8.90
N ASN A 293 11.00 -32.25 9.15
CA ASN A 293 10.38 -31.92 10.45
C ASN A 293 9.25 -32.89 10.81
N GLU A 294 9.42 -33.59 11.94
CA GLU A 294 8.42 -34.54 12.44
C GLU A 294 7.03 -33.91 12.73
N THR A 295 6.96 -32.68 13.15
CA THR A 295 5.68 -32.01 13.45
C THR A 295 4.81 -31.90 12.22
N VAL A 296 5.39 -31.58 11.07
CA VAL A 296 4.68 -31.53 9.77
C VAL A 296 4.35 -32.93 9.29
N ALA A 297 5.32 -33.86 9.40
CA ALA A 297 5.14 -35.24 8.98
C ALA A 297 4.00 -35.99 9.70
N ARG A 298 3.71 -35.60 10.95
CA ARG A 298 2.61 -36.17 11.76
C ARG A 298 1.22 -35.65 11.38
N SER A 299 1.13 -34.57 10.61
CA SER A 299 -0.14 -33.98 10.16
C SER A 299 -0.37 -34.24 8.68
N ALA A 300 -1.13 -35.28 8.37
CA ALA A 300 -1.48 -35.62 6.98
C ALA A 300 -2.18 -34.44 6.29
N GLU A 301 -3.09 -33.75 7.00
CA GLU A 301 -3.81 -32.58 6.47
C GLU A 301 -2.80 -31.50 6.04
N ARG A 302 -1.82 -31.19 6.90
CA ARG A 302 -0.79 -30.17 6.60
C ARG A 302 0.07 -30.57 5.40
N VAL A 303 0.48 -31.84 5.31
CA VAL A 303 1.22 -32.33 4.14
C VAL A 303 0.41 -32.18 2.87
N PHE A 304 -0.89 -32.51 2.88
CA PHE A 304 -1.76 -32.33 1.73
C PHE A 304 -1.93 -30.87 1.32
N GLU A 305 -2.02 -29.94 2.28
CA GLU A 305 -2.05 -28.51 2.01
C GLU A 305 -0.78 -28.02 1.30
N LEU A 306 0.40 -28.44 1.81
CA LEU A 306 1.68 -28.09 1.19
C LEU A 306 1.85 -28.66 -0.22
N VAL A 307 1.42 -29.92 -0.42
CA VAL A 307 1.41 -30.54 -1.75
C VAL A 307 0.46 -29.81 -2.70
N ARG A 308 -0.72 -29.43 -2.22
CA ARG A 308 -1.66 -28.62 -3.00
C ARG A 308 -1.03 -27.29 -3.40
N LEU A 309 -0.39 -26.59 -2.47
CA LEU A 309 0.33 -25.34 -2.74
C LEU A 309 1.43 -25.56 -3.81
N PHE A 310 2.23 -26.61 -3.66
CA PHE A 310 3.31 -26.93 -4.59
C PHE A 310 2.79 -27.20 -6.01
N ARG A 311 1.65 -27.88 -6.15
CA ARG A 311 1.01 -28.19 -7.44
C ARG A 311 0.36 -26.99 -8.10
N THR A 312 -0.31 -26.14 -7.31
CA THR A 312 -1.12 -25.05 -7.85
C THR A 312 -0.30 -23.85 -8.29
N VAL A 313 0.87 -23.62 -7.68
CA VAL A 313 1.71 -22.47 -8.01
C VAL A 313 2.74 -22.88 -9.08
N PRO A 314 2.72 -22.26 -10.28
CA PRO A 314 3.76 -22.47 -11.29
C PRO A 314 5.12 -22.03 -10.78
N ARG A 315 6.20 -22.65 -11.25
CA ARG A 315 7.57 -22.34 -10.87
C ARG A 315 7.92 -20.84 -11.00
N ALA A 316 7.58 -20.26 -12.16
CA ALA A 316 7.86 -18.84 -12.41
C ALA A 316 7.12 -17.95 -11.40
N ALA A 317 5.85 -18.26 -11.09
CA ALA A 317 5.09 -17.53 -10.07
C ALA A 317 5.66 -17.71 -8.66
N ALA A 318 6.15 -18.92 -8.32
CA ALA A 318 6.79 -19.16 -7.04
C ALA A 318 8.07 -18.29 -6.87
N ARG A 319 8.83 -18.10 -7.95
CA ARG A 319 10.01 -17.21 -7.95
C ARG A 319 9.61 -15.74 -7.74
N ASP A 320 8.60 -15.27 -8.45
CA ASP A 320 8.13 -13.90 -8.31
C ASP A 320 7.54 -13.65 -6.90
N LEU A 321 6.70 -14.58 -6.40
CA LEU A 321 6.16 -14.50 -5.03
C LEU A 321 7.27 -14.46 -3.98
N LEU A 322 8.31 -15.28 -4.09
CA LEU A 322 9.44 -15.24 -3.17
C LEU A 322 10.16 -13.89 -3.21
N SER A 323 10.41 -13.37 -4.42
CA SER A 323 11.02 -12.06 -4.57
C SER A 323 10.20 -10.96 -3.90
N ASP A 324 8.87 -11.00 -4.10
CA ASP A 324 7.94 -10.02 -3.52
C ASP A 324 7.83 -10.15 -1.99
N ILE A 325 7.72 -11.38 -1.45
CA ILE A 325 7.64 -11.64 -0.02
C ILE A 325 8.92 -11.20 0.69
N LEU A 326 10.07 -11.53 0.12
CA LEU A 326 11.39 -11.30 0.74
C LEU A 326 11.97 -9.92 0.44
N ASP A 327 11.39 -9.17 -0.49
CA ASP A 327 11.94 -7.91 -0.99
C ASP A 327 13.38 -8.06 -1.50
N ALA A 328 13.64 -9.17 -2.16
CA ALA A 328 14.98 -9.52 -2.62
C ALA A 328 14.91 -10.15 -4.02
N PRO A 329 15.75 -9.71 -4.96
CA PRO A 329 15.82 -10.36 -6.26
C PRO A 329 16.40 -11.77 -6.11
N LEU A 330 15.76 -12.74 -6.75
CA LEU A 330 16.29 -14.09 -6.83
C LEU A 330 17.46 -14.16 -7.83
N LYS A 331 18.39 -15.06 -7.54
CA LYS A 331 19.53 -15.34 -8.42
C LYS A 331 19.04 -15.84 -9.77
N ASP A 332 19.15 -15.01 -10.78
CA ASP A 332 19.05 -15.49 -12.15
C ASP A 332 20.38 -16.15 -12.50
N ARG A 333 20.30 -17.42 -12.89
CA ARG A 333 21.47 -18.05 -13.46
C ARG A 333 21.85 -17.23 -14.70
N ALA A 334 22.95 -16.52 -14.65
CA ALA A 334 23.51 -15.89 -15.84
C ALA A 334 23.52 -16.96 -16.92
N ALA A 335 22.85 -16.72 -18.02
CA ALA A 335 22.98 -17.59 -19.21
C ALA A 335 24.48 -17.76 -19.43
N ALA A 336 24.94 -19.00 -19.36
CA ALA A 336 26.35 -19.27 -19.60
C ALA A 336 26.70 -18.57 -20.92
N PRO A 337 27.77 -17.75 -20.96
CA PRO A 337 28.07 -16.93 -22.13
C PRO A 337 28.30 -17.75 -23.43
N ASP A 338 28.23 -19.08 -23.36
CA ASP A 338 28.51 -20.01 -24.43
C ASP A 338 27.29 -20.73 -25.05
N ALA A 339 26.02 -20.44 -24.65
CA ALA A 339 24.90 -21.19 -25.16
C ALA A 339 24.52 -20.90 -26.62
N HIS A 340 25.09 -19.88 -27.26
CA HIS A 340 24.94 -19.57 -28.67
C HIS A 340 26.23 -19.06 -29.27
N ARG A 341 27.23 -19.93 -29.40
CA ARG A 341 28.10 -19.79 -30.56
C ARG A 341 27.26 -20.20 -31.76
N PRO A 342 26.97 -19.29 -32.71
CA PRO A 342 26.36 -19.71 -33.96
C PRO A 342 27.26 -20.77 -34.59
N TYR A 343 26.71 -21.92 -34.93
CA TYR A 343 27.41 -23.06 -35.55
C TYR A 343 28.12 -22.66 -36.86
N HIS A 344 27.81 -21.50 -37.38
CA HIS A 344 28.51 -20.77 -38.44
C HIS A 344 28.91 -19.39 -37.93
N ALA A 345 29.98 -19.30 -37.15
CA ALA A 345 30.79 -18.10 -37.24
C ALA A 345 31.37 -18.11 -38.66
N PRO A 346 31.08 -17.14 -39.55
CA PRO A 346 31.78 -17.05 -40.81
C PRO A 346 33.26 -16.99 -40.44
N ASP A 347 34.09 -17.93 -40.99
CA ASP A 347 35.53 -17.86 -40.86
C ASP A 347 35.90 -16.40 -41.03
N SER A 348 36.61 -15.84 -40.07
CA SER A 348 37.14 -14.49 -40.15
C SER A 348 37.90 -14.44 -41.44
N ALA A 349 37.33 -13.73 -42.42
CA ALA A 349 37.80 -13.69 -43.77
C ALA A 349 39.33 -13.51 -43.72
N LYS A 350 40.06 -14.53 -44.20
CA LYS A 350 41.47 -14.42 -44.48
C LYS A 350 41.63 -13.05 -45.13
N ALA A 351 42.40 -12.18 -44.50
CA ALA A 351 42.66 -10.84 -44.98
C ALA A 351 42.97 -10.93 -46.47
N ARG A 352 42.10 -10.45 -47.33
CA ARG A 352 42.37 -10.31 -48.75
C ARG A 352 43.63 -9.48 -48.85
N PRO A 353 44.68 -9.97 -49.57
CA PRO A 353 45.85 -9.15 -49.80
C PRO A 353 45.40 -7.84 -50.44
N ALA A 354 45.94 -6.75 -49.98
CA ALA A 354 45.61 -5.41 -50.45
C ALA A 354 45.81 -5.42 -51.99
N ALA A 355 44.72 -5.10 -52.70
CA ALA A 355 44.73 -4.96 -54.12
C ALA A 355 45.72 -3.83 -54.46
N ALA A 356 46.75 -4.17 -55.24
CA ALA A 356 47.75 -3.22 -55.77
C ALA A 356 47.01 -2.03 -56.38
N GLU A 357 47.44 -0.86 -55.99
CA GLU A 357 47.04 0.44 -56.44
C GLU A 357 47.11 0.52 -57.97
N ARG A 358 46.03 0.44 -58.69
CA ARG A 358 45.95 0.67 -60.14
C ARG A 358 45.97 2.17 -60.34
N ALA A 359 47.04 2.62 -61.00
CA ALA A 359 47.23 3.98 -61.49
C ALA A 359 45.99 4.44 -62.35
N PRO A 360 45.56 5.66 -62.25
CA PRO A 360 44.44 6.14 -63.05
C PRO A 360 44.79 6.29 -64.51
N LEU A 361 44.17 5.51 -65.40
CA LEU A 361 44.17 5.74 -66.84
C LEU A 361 43.49 7.07 -67.16
N ARG A 362 44.30 7.99 -67.75
CA ARG A 362 43.76 9.25 -68.29
C ARG A 362 42.81 8.93 -69.46
N PRO A 363 41.59 9.50 -69.50
CA PRO A 363 40.74 9.37 -70.65
C PRO A 363 41.26 10.26 -71.80
N ALA A 364 41.47 9.66 -72.98
CA ALA A 364 41.75 10.38 -74.20
C ALA A 364 40.52 11.15 -74.66
N LEU A 365 40.71 12.43 -75.01
CA LEU A 365 39.65 13.31 -75.57
C LEU A 365 39.34 12.89 -77.01
N PRO A 366 38.08 12.75 -77.40
CA PRO A 366 37.73 12.53 -78.81
C PRO A 366 37.80 13.82 -79.60
N GLY A 367 38.44 13.68 -80.76
CA GLY A 367 38.66 14.77 -81.71
C GLY A 367 37.39 15.35 -82.32
N ARG A 368 37.45 16.63 -82.52
CA ARG A 368 36.44 17.49 -83.12
C ARG A 368 36.18 17.14 -84.59
N VAL A 369 34.99 16.66 -84.93
CA VAL A 369 34.58 16.52 -86.33
C VAL A 369 33.96 17.83 -86.79
N ARG A 370 34.55 18.52 -87.77
CA ARG A 370 33.95 19.62 -88.49
C ARG A 370 32.88 19.08 -89.44
N LYS A 371 31.72 19.66 -89.40
CA LYS A 371 30.76 19.58 -90.51
C LYS A 371 30.76 20.90 -91.29
N SER A 372 30.96 20.77 -92.55
CA SER A 372 30.68 21.71 -93.56
C SER A 372 29.36 21.33 -94.22
N SER A 373 28.54 22.34 -94.45
CA SER A 373 27.36 22.59 -95.29
C SER A 373 26.06 22.77 -94.55
#